data_a89e0e64de912b37e5c687ee745b2541
#
_entry.id   a89e0e64de912b37e5c687ee745b2541
#
_cell.length_a   1.000
_cell.length_b   1.000
_cell.length_c   1.000
_cell.angle_alpha   90.00
_cell.angle_beta   90.00
_cell.angle_gamma   90.00
#
_symmetry.space_group_name_H-M   'P 1'
#
loop_
_entity.id
_entity.type
_entity.pdbx_description
1 polymer ?
#
loop_
_entity_poly.entity_id
_entity_poly.type
_entity_poly.pdbx_seq_one_letter_code
_entity_poly.pdbx_strand_id
1 'polypeptide(L)'
;PAEIIPVRLSEIYQINEAYEWVDTTIKELLKKDFQGAEEDIAKMQQMMEESNISPKKKDAWLAFGIVLCVIFANEVDGMEWRTLVDGNREAPILLNTSTGEWIDPMKLVWSKVKAGGKVNLLEIYSSLF
;
A
#
# COMPACT_ATOMS: atom_id res chain seq x y z
N PRO A 1 -12.19 -10.57 19.03
CA PRO A 1 -12.07 -11.13 17.69
C PRO A 1 -12.11 -10.04 16.62
N ALA A 2 -11.39 -10.27 15.52
CA ALA A 2 -11.33 -9.32 14.42
C ALA A 2 -12.62 -9.36 13.59
N GLU A 3 -13.06 -8.21 13.15
CA GLU A 3 -14.21 -8.07 12.26
C GLU A 3 -13.80 -7.35 10.98
N ILE A 4 -14.37 -7.77 9.86
CA ILE A 4 -14.23 -7.09 8.57
C ILE A 4 -15.56 -6.44 8.27
N ILE A 5 -15.55 -5.12 8.11
CA ILE A 5 -16.74 -4.31 7.89
C ILE A 5 -16.59 -3.47 6.62
N PRO A 6 -17.67 -2.89 6.11
CA PRO A 6 -17.55 -1.95 4.98
C PRO A 6 -16.54 -0.85 5.27
N VAL A 7 -15.80 -0.44 4.24
CA VAL A 7 -14.74 0.54 4.40
C VAL A 7 -15.29 1.87 4.95
N ARG A 8 -14.62 2.40 5.98
CA ARG A 8 -15.00 3.65 6.62
C ARG A 8 -14.30 4.84 5.96
N LEU A 9 -14.83 6.03 6.19
CA LEU A 9 -14.26 7.26 5.65
C LEU A 9 -12.82 7.48 6.09
N SER A 10 -12.49 7.15 7.34
CA SER A 10 -11.12 7.28 7.86
C SER A 10 -10.12 6.47 7.05
N GLU A 11 -10.48 5.25 6.66
CA GLU A 11 -9.62 4.40 5.84
C GLU A 11 -9.58 4.87 4.39
N ILE A 12 -10.69 5.37 3.85
CA ILE A 12 -10.71 5.97 2.51
C ILE A 12 -9.75 7.17 2.46
N TYR A 13 -9.79 8.03 3.47
CA TYR A 13 -8.86 9.16 3.58
C TYR A 13 -7.41 8.68 3.60
N GLN A 14 -7.12 7.67 4.40
CA GLN A 14 -5.77 7.13 4.53
C GLN A 14 -5.27 6.58 3.19
N ILE A 15 -6.12 5.85 2.47
CA ILE A 15 -5.79 5.31 1.15
C ILE A 15 -5.50 6.45 0.18
N ASN A 16 -6.36 7.44 0.14
CA ASN A 16 -6.22 8.58 -0.77
C ASN A 16 -4.99 9.42 -0.47
N GLU A 17 -4.70 9.67 0.80
CA GLU A 17 -3.49 10.40 1.21
C GLU A 17 -2.22 9.65 0.80
N ALA A 18 -2.19 8.35 0.99
CA ALA A 18 -1.05 7.53 0.60
C ALA A 18 -0.82 7.60 -0.92
N TYR A 19 -1.88 7.43 -1.68
CA TYR A 19 -1.81 7.50 -3.14
C TYR A 19 -1.34 8.87 -3.62
N GLU A 20 -1.93 9.93 -3.09
CA GLU A 20 -1.58 11.29 -3.46
C GLU A 20 -0.13 11.62 -3.14
N TRP A 21 0.37 11.18 -1.99
CA TRP A 21 1.76 11.39 -1.62
C TRP A 21 2.72 10.72 -2.60
N VAL A 22 2.46 9.47 -2.98
CA VAL A 22 3.29 8.75 -3.95
C VAL A 22 3.23 9.44 -5.31
N ASP A 23 2.02 9.74 -5.78
CA ASP A 23 1.80 10.40 -7.07
C ASP A 23 2.54 11.74 -7.14
N THR A 24 2.34 12.60 -6.16
CA THR A 24 2.96 13.92 -6.10
C THR A 24 4.48 13.82 -6.01
N THR A 25 4.98 12.92 -5.18
CA THR A 25 6.44 12.76 -5.01
C THR A 25 7.10 12.25 -6.29
N ILE A 26 6.49 11.30 -6.98
CA ILE A 26 7.01 10.80 -8.26
C ILE A 26 7.06 11.93 -9.30
N LYS A 27 6.00 12.73 -9.38
CA LYS A 27 5.95 13.85 -10.32
C LYS A 27 7.02 14.89 -10.02
N GLU A 28 7.18 15.25 -8.75
CA GLU A 28 8.13 16.29 -8.34
C GLU A 28 9.57 15.80 -8.42
N LEU A 29 9.85 14.61 -7.93
CA LEU A 29 11.20 14.07 -7.82
C LEU A 29 11.70 13.47 -9.13
N LEU A 30 10.87 12.70 -9.81
CA LEU A 30 11.28 11.97 -11.02
C LEU A 30 10.84 12.64 -12.31
N LYS A 31 9.96 13.64 -12.23
CA LYS A 31 9.35 14.28 -13.42
C LYS A 31 8.65 13.27 -14.32
N LYS A 32 7.96 12.30 -13.71
CA LYS A 32 7.24 11.23 -14.37
C LYS A 32 5.78 11.19 -13.94
N ASP A 33 4.93 10.66 -14.80
CA ASP A 33 3.53 10.43 -14.47
C ASP A 33 3.37 9.17 -13.62
N PHE A 34 2.29 9.11 -12.86
CA PHE A 34 1.91 7.96 -12.06
C PHE A 34 0.42 7.73 -12.23
N GLN A 35 0.03 6.53 -12.63
CA GLN A 35 -1.37 6.20 -12.91
C GLN A 35 -1.90 5.05 -12.05
N GLY A 36 -1.11 4.54 -11.14
CA GLY A 36 -1.52 3.42 -10.30
C GLY A 36 -1.60 2.10 -11.06
N ALA A 37 -0.74 1.93 -12.06
CA ALA A 37 -0.62 0.71 -12.83
C ALA A 37 0.60 -0.10 -12.38
N GLU A 38 0.63 -1.40 -12.70
CA GLU A 38 1.74 -2.28 -12.32
C GLU A 38 3.09 -1.74 -12.81
N GLU A 39 3.12 -1.22 -14.03
CA GLU A 39 4.33 -0.63 -14.62
C GLU A 39 4.88 0.56 -13.82
N ASP A 40 4.07 1.17 -12.98
CA ASP A 40 4.48 2.30 -12.15
C ASP A 40 5.24 1.88 -10.89
N ILE A 41 5.26 0.59 -10.57
CA ILE A 41 5.96 0.10 -9.37
C ILE A 41 7.46 0.40 -9.44
N ALA A 42 8.05 0.33 -10.63
CA ALA A 42 9.45 0.70 -10.82
C ALA A 42 9.71 2.16 -10.46
N LYS A 43 8.77 3.05 -10.75
CA LYS A 43 8.85 4.46 -10.37
C LYS A 43 8.76 4.64 -8.85
N MET A 44 7.90 3.87 -8.19
CA MET A 44 7.81 3.86 -6.73
C MET A 44 9.13 3.42 -6.11
N GLN A 45 9.73 2.38 -6.64
CA GLN A 45 11.02 1.88 -6.17
C GLN A 45 12.11 2.95 -6.32
N GLN A 46 12.16 3.61 -7.46
CA GLN A 46 13.13 4.68 -7.72
C GLN A 46 12.91 5.85 -6.75
N MET A 47 11.67 6.27 -6.58
CA MET A 47 11.30 7.33 -5.64
C MET A 47 11.76 6.98 -4.21
N MET A 48 11.49 5.77 -3.79
CA MET A 48 11.86 5.29 -2.46
C MET A 48 13.38 5.36 -2.25
N GLU A 49 14.14 4.90 -3.23
CA GLU A 49 15.60 4.87 -3.15
C GLU A 49 16.20 6.27 -3.20
N GLU A 50 15.70 7.12 -4.08
CA GLU A 50 16.23 8.49 -4.22
C GLU A 50 15.86 9.39 -3.04
N SER A 51 14.71 9.13 -2.40
CA SER A 51 14.28 9.92 -1.23
C SER A 51 15.06 9.60 0.03
N ASN A 52 15.78 8.48 0.05
CA ASN A 52 16.56 8.03 1.19
C ASN A 52 15.76 8.10 2.50
N ILE A 53 14.61 7.45 2.50
CA ILE A 53 13.64 7.50 3.59
C ILE A 53 14.19 6.79 4.83
N SER A 54 14.14 7.47 5.99
CA SER A 54 14.55 6.89 7.26
C SER A 54 13.71 5.66 7.60
N PRO A 55 14.33 4.57 8.12
CA PRO A 55 13.56 3.42 8.63
C PRO A 55 12.59 3.79 9.74
N LYS A 56 12.76 4.94 10.37
CA LYS A 56 11.87 5.41 11.45
C LYS A 56 10.62 6.13 10.92
N LYS A 57 10.59 6.46 9.65
CA LYS A 57 9.47 7.19 9.03
C LYS A 57 8.36 6.23 8.65
N LYS A 58 7.70 5.69 9.66
CA LYS A 58 6.69 4.63 9.53
C LYS A 58 5.61 4.98 8.51
N ASP A 59 5.10 6.22 8.54
CA ASP A 59 4.00 6.62 7.67
C ASP A 59 4.34 6.46 6.18
N ALA A 60 5.58 6.75 5.80
CA ALA A 60 6.02 6.58 4.41
C ALA A 60 5.99 5.10 4.01
N TRP A 61 6.46 4.23 4.87
CA TRP A 61 6.48 2.79 4.59
C TRP A 61 5.08 2.21 4.54
N LEU A 62 4.17 2.67 5.40
CA LEU A 62 2.77 2.28 5.34
C LEU A 62 2.13 2.72 4.02
N ALA A 63 2.46 3.93 3.56
CA ALA A 63 1.92 4.45 2.31
C ALA A 63 2.31 3.59 1.10
N PHE A 64 3.56 3.14 1.03
CA PHE A 64 3.98 2.24 -0.05
C PHE A 64 3.16 0.95 -0.08
N GLY A 65 2.90 0.36 1.09
CA GLY A 65 2.08 -0.85 1.18
C GLY A 65 0.66 -0.62 0.69
N ILE A 66 0.06 0.49 1.09
CA ILE A 66 -1.28 0.87 0.66
C ILE A 66 -1.33 1.04 -0.86
N VAL A 67 -0.37 1.75 -1.44
CA VAL A 67 -0.36 2.02 -2.88
C VAL A 67 -0.14 0.76 -3.70
N LEU A 68 0.67 -0.19 -3.23
CA LEU A 68 0.78 -1.50 -3.89
C LEU A 68 -0.58 -2.18 -3.96
N CYS A 69 -1.39 -2.09 -2.91
CA CYS A 69 -2.74 -2.65 -2.89
C CYS A 69 -3.70 -1.88 -3.81
N VAL A 70 -3.55 -0.55 -3.92
CA VAL A 70 -4.33 0.23 -4.89
C VAL A 70 -4.05 -0.26 -6.31
N ILE A 71 -2.77 -0.43 -6.64
CA ILE A 71 -2.35 -0.93 -7.95
C ILE A 71 -2.95 -2.32 -8.20
N PHE A 72 -2.84 -3.22 -7.22
CA PHE A 72 -3.39 -4.57 -7.34
C PHE A 72 -4.89 -4.53 -7.61
N ALA A 73 -5.63 -3.70 -6.88
CA ALA A 73 -7.07 -3.55 -7.07
C ALA A 73 -7.42 -2.96 -8.45
N ASN A 74 -6.56 -2.10 -9.01
CA ASN A 74 -6.74 -1.56 -10.34
C ASN A 74 -6.50 -2.61 -11.44
N GLU A 75 -5.56 -3.53 -11.21
CA GLU A 75 -5.13 -4.50 -12.21
C GLU A 75 -5.93 -5.82 -12.15
N VAL A 76 -6.48 -6.16 -10.99
CA VAL A 76 -7.12 -7.47 -10.76
C VAL A 76 -8.57 -7.26 -10.33
N ASP A 77 -9.49 -7.90 -11.03
CA ASP A 77 -10.92 -7.83 -10.68
C ASP A 77 -11.20 -8.57 -9.38
N GLY A 78 -12.28 -8.16 -8.71
CA GLY A 78 -12.75 -8.84 -7.50
C GLY A 78 -12.07 -8.42 -6.21
N MET A 79 -11.24 -7.39 -6.26
CA MET A 79 -10.62 -6.82 -5.07
C MET A 79 -11.44 -5.66 -4.55
N GLU A 80 -11.73 -5.65 -3.25
CA GLU A 80 -12.49 -4.57 -2.62
C GLU A 80 -11.84 -4.15 -1.30
N TRP A 81 -11.84 -2.86 -1.06
CA TRP A 81 -11.40 -2.31 0.22
C TRP A 81 -12.43 -2.58 1.30
N ARG A 82 -11.94 -2.90 2.50
CA ARG A 82 -12.74 -3.08 3.71
C ARG A 82 -12.01 -2.46 4.88
N THR A 83 -12.70 -2.30 5.99
CA THR A 83 -12.07 -1.90 7.26
C THR A 83 -11.96 -3.12 8.15
N LEU A 84 -10.76 -3.37 8.67
CA LEU A 84 -10.52 -4.37 9.71
C LEU A 84 -10.65 -3.67 11.05
N VAL A 85 -11.47 -4.23 11.92
CA VAL A 85 -11.59 -3.78 13.31
C VAL A 85 -11.12 -4.92 14.20
N ASP A 86 -10.05 -4.67 14.96
CA ASP A 86 -9.46 -5.68 15.83
C ASP A 86 -9.02 -5.00 17.14
N GLY A 87 -9.87 -5.10 18.13
CA GLY A 87 -9.67 -4.37 19.39
C GLY A 87 -9.69 -2.86 19.13
N ASN A 88 -8.59 -2.20 19.47
CA ASN A 88 -8.44 -0.76 19.23
C ASN A 88 -7.87 -0.43 17.86
N ARG A 89 -7.56 -1.44 17.06
CA ARG A 89 -6.99 -1.24 15.75
C ARG A 89 -8.09 -1.15 14.69
N GLU A 90 -8.05 -0.10 13.91
CA GLU A 90 -8.84 0.03 12.69
C GLU A 90 -7.89 0.26 11.53
N ALA A 91 -8.03 -0.51 10.47
CA ALA A 91 -7.09 -0.44 9.34
C ALA A 91 -7.78 -0.81 8.04
N PRO A 92 -7.31 -0.24 6.92
CA PRO A 92 -7.78 -0.70 5.61
C PRO A 92 -7.18 -2.06 5.30
N ILE A 93 -7.98 -2.92 4.70
CA ILE A 93 -7.53 -4.19 4.13
C ILE A 93 -8.08 -4.33 2.72
N LEU A 94 -7.41 -5.13 1.90
CA LEU A 94 -7.88 -5.46 0.56
C LEU A 94 -8.40 -6.89 0.57
N LEU A 95 -9.68 -7.05 0.24
CA LEU A 95 -10.37 -8.32 0.26
C LEU A 95 -10.54 -8.87 -1.15
N ASN A 96 -10.18 -10.14 -1.34
CA ASN A 96 -10.55 -10.89 -2.53
C ASN A 96 -11.97 -11.43 -2.31
N THR A 97 -12.94 -10.87 -3.00
CA THR A 97 -14.35 -11.22 -2.79
C THR A 97 -14.69 -12.65 -3.26
N SER A 98 -13.88 -13.22 -4.16
CA SER A 98 -14.09 -14.59 -4.65
C SER A 98 -13.64 -15.65 -3.66
N THR A 99 -12.56 -15.40 -2.93
CA THR A 99 -11.94 -16.39 -2.04
C THR A 99 -12.15 -16.09 -0.56
N GLY A 100 -12.45 -14.85 -0.22
CA GLY A 100 -12.50 -14.38 1.17
C GLY A 100 -11.15 -14.11 1.78
N GLU A 101 -10.06 -14.33 1.05
CA GLU A 101 -8.72 -13.97 1.52
C GLU A 101 -8.53 -12.47 1.51
N TRP A 102 -7.70 -11.96 2.40
CA TRP A 102 -7.44 -10.53 2.47
C TRP A 102 -5.99 -10.23 2.81
N ILE A 103 -5.56 -9.05 2.43
CA ILE A 103 -4.21 -8.54 2.65
C ILE A 103 -4.29 -7.36 3.59
N ASP A 104 -3.32 -7.29 4.50
CA ASP A 104 -3.11 -6.14 5.37
C ASP A 104 -2.02 -5.25 4.75
N PRO A 105 -2.38 -4.15 4.06
CA PRO A 105 -1.39 -3.30 3.41
C PRO A 105 -0.42 -2.65 4.39
N MET A 106 -0.84 -2.48 5.65
CA MET A 106 0.00 -1.84 6.66
C MET A 106 1.21 -2.70 7.06
N LYS A 107 1.18 -4.00 6.73
CA LYS A 107 2.26 -4.92 7.07
C LYS A 107 3.21 -5.22 5.91
N LEU A 108 2.78 -4.96 4.69
CA LEU A 108 3.51 -5.41 3.49
C LEU A 108 4.96 -4.91 3.44
N VAL A 109 5.15 -3.62 3.55
CA VAL A 109 6.46 -2.99 3.45
C VAL A 109 7.06 -2.78 4.83
N TRP A 110 6.24 -2.30 5.75
CA TRP A 110 6.68 -1.97 7.10
C TRP A 110 7.30 -3.17 7.84
N SER A 111 6.77 -4.37 7.66
CA SER A 111 7.35 -5.57 8.29
C SER A 111 8.77 -5.83 7.82
N LYS A 112 9.08 -5.57 6.55
CA LYS A 112 10.43 -5.70 5.99
C LYS A 112 11.37 -4.68 6.59
N VAL A 113 10.92 -3.44 6.68
CA VAL A 113 11.73 -2.33 7.23
C VAL A 113 12.05 -2.58 8.71
N LYS A 114 11.05 -3.00 9.49
CA LYS A 114 11.26 -3.33 10.92
C LYS A 114 12.27 -4.44 11.12
N ALA A 115 12.29 -5.40 10.22
CA ALA A 115 13.23 -6.54 10.28
C ALA A 115 14.63 -6.18 9.77
N GLY A 116 14.84 -4.95 9.30
CA GLY A 116 16.13 -4.50 8.76
C GLY A 116 16.43 -5.04 7.37
N GLY A 117 15.42 -5.57 6.68
CA GLY A 117 15.57 -6.13 5.33
C GLY A 117 15.54 -5.07 4.25
N LYS A 118 15.94 -5.47 3.06
CA LYS A 118 15.79 -4.64 1.87
C LYS A 118 14.35 -4.68 1.38
N VAL A 119 13.89 -3.55 0.84
CA VAL A 119 12.55 -3.42 0.28
C VAL A 119 12.62 -3.46 -1.24
N ASN A 120 12.03 -4.48 -1.82
CA ASN A 120 11.83 -4.59 -3.26
C ASN A 120 10.32 -4.61 -3.50
N LEU A 121 9.79 -3.49 -3.97
CA LEU A 121 8.33 -3.31 -4.09
C LEU A 121 7.71 -4.26 -5.12
N LEU A 122 8.38 -4.51 -6.24
CA LEU A 122 7.86 -5.42 -7.26
C LEU A 122 7.79 -6.86 -6.73
N GLU A 123 8.79 -7.27 -5.97
CA GLU A 123 8.81 -8.60 -5.35
C GLU A 123 7.67 -8.75 -4.34
N ILE A 124 7.45 -7.73 -3.51
CA ILE A 124 6.32 -7.71 -2.57
C ILE A 124 5.00 -7.79 -3.32
N TYR A 125 4.84 -6.98 -4.36
CA TYR A 125 3.64 -6.97 -5.20
C TYR A 125 3.37 -8.35 -5.82
N SER A 126 4.40 -8.99 -6.35
CA SER A 126 4.28 -10.30 -6.99
C SER A 126 3.89 -11.41 -6.02
N SER A 127 4.03 -11.17 -4.71
CA SER A 127 3.69 -12.13 -3.66
C SER A 127 2.28 -11.95 -3.10
N LEU A 128 1.53 -10.94 -3.59
CA LEU A 128 0.16 -10.70 -3.13
C LEU A 128 -0.78 -11.80 -3.65
N PHE A 129 -1.59 -12.38 -2.75
CA PHE A 129 -2.51 -13.48 -3.07
C PHE A 129 -1.81 -14.64 -3.76
#